data_2429e731e19604b3dc3fa134c044891c
#
_entry.id   2429e731e19604b3dc3fa134c044891c
#
_cell.length_a   1.000
_cell.length_b   1.000
_cell.length_c   1.000
_cell.angle_alpha   90.00
_cell.angle_beta   90.00
_cell.angle_gamma   90.00
#
_symmetry.space_group_name_H-M   'P 1'
#
loop_
_entity.id
_entity.type
_entity.pdbx_description
1 polymer ?
#
loop_
_entity_poly.entity_id
_entity_poly.type
_entity_poly.pdbx_seq_one_letter_code
_entity_poly.pdbx_strand_id
1 'polypeptide(L)'
;MANSFSADFAEIWAKEQQIVFHKENVAMKIADTSFKSQMSFWDTLNRPYRSSNNIQAYTRWTAITINDKTDTNEQLVVNKQYANWFYVDDFDRIQSSYNLIANYGRDEWVLLSNQVDADVLGEYSNATSTVDDWTLGGTSGNGIALTTSNVLQVLSASKRKLAKQNVPISDLFWVISPEFEDILIQQQAARNTWMWDWFNKDWAIMDLYGFRLYRSNQTAGSAILALATQPTNGDTLTIQWVTFTFVSSIGTTAWNVLIGANVDVTRASLVALINDPSTTSSTQVALATNDKNKFIACVTATNDNTANTATVIYKWAWVLTVSETLTDWTDTWTAVKQKQHNLFWRKGAVVLVMQSEPRPQIKQVPDKLWVNILNWVLYWVKTFADWAKQLVNAEIKSSAY
;
A
#
# COMPACT_ATOMS: atom_id res chain seq x y z
N MET A 1 65.87 -4.38 5.84
CA MET A 1 64.68 -3.85 6.58
C MET A 1 63.78 -3.19 5.54
N ALA A 2 62.60 -3.74 5.35
CA ALA A 2 61.63 -3.10 4.44
C ALA A 2 60.87 -2.01 5.22
N ASN A 3 60.91 -0.80 4.74
CA ASN A 3 60.15 0.30 5.33
C ASN A 3 58.65 0.06 5.06
N SER A 4 57.87 -0.04 6.11
CA SER A 4 56.38 -0.13 6.02
C SER A 4 55.81 1.25 6.21
N PHE A 5 55.40 1.89 5.12
CA PHE A 5 54.72 3.19 5.12
C PHE A 5 53.19 3.09 5.14
N SER A 6 52.62 1.96 5.59
CA SER A 6 51.21 1.72 5.59
C SER A 6 50.39 2.62 6.53
N ALA A 7 51.07 3.34 7.44
CA ALA A 7 50.39 4.28 8.36
C ALA A 7 50.33 5.73 7.84
N ASP A 8 51.02 6.04 6.75
CA ASP A 8 51.12 7.45 6.25
C ASP A 8 50.17 7.76 5.08
N PHE A 9 49.36 6.77 4.66
CA PHE A 9 48.35 7.03 3.64
C PHE A 9 47.11 7.63 4.30
N ALA A 10 46.97 8.95 4.18
CA ALA A 10 45.73 9.62 4.55
C ALA A 10 44.60 9.13 3.65
N GLU A 11 43.58 8.51 4.25
CA GLU A 11 42.37 8.13 3.55
C GLU A 11 41.64 9.40 3.07
N ILE A 12 41.49 9.56 1.76
CA ILE A 12 40.72 10.64 1.17
C ILE A 12 39.29 10.13 0.99
N TRP A 13 38.40 10.58 1.83
CA TRP A 13 36.98 10.32 1.69
C TRP A 13 36.36 11.23 0.62
N ALA A 14 35.42 10.68 -0.14
CA ALA A 14 34.67 11.49 -1.10
C ALA A 14 33.95 12.63 -0.37
N LYS A 15 33.96 13.83 -0.96
CA LYS A 15 33.27 14.98 -0.37
C LYS A 15 31.76 14.86 -0.40
N GLU A 16 31.24 13.99 -1.26
CA GLU A 16 29.80 13.77 -1.44
C GLU A 16 29.41 12.42 -0.83
N GLN A 17 28.40 12.47 0.02
CA GLN A 17 27.77 11.28 0.58
C GLN A 17 26.89 10.65 -0.50
N GLN A 18 26.72 9.33 -0.47
CA GLN A 18 25.83 8.61 -1.37
C GLN A 18 24.42 9.21 -1.30
N ILE A 19 23.85 9.50 -2.47
CA ILE A 19 22.47 9.97 -2.57
C ILE A 19 21.56 8.75 -2.59
N VAL A 20 20.61 8.72 -1.66
CA VAL A 20 19.55 7.71 -1.63
C VAL A 20 18.43 8.15 -2.57
N PHE A 21 18.08 7.28 -3.52
CA PHE A 21 16.93 7.52 -4.39
C PHE A 21 15.64 7.21 -3.64
N HIS A 22 14.78 8.19 -3.52
CA HIS A 22 13.51 8.08 -2.83
C HIS A 22 12.36 7.85 -3.81
N LYS A 23 11.31 7.16 -3.32
CA LYS A 23 10.07 7.02 -4.07
C LYS A 23 9.36 8.38 -4.18
N GLU A 24 8.70 8.63 -5.30
CA GLU A 24 7.91 9.84 -5.46
C GLU A 24 6.55 9.69 -4.78
N ASN A 25 6.20 10.64 -3.91
CA ASN A 25 4.90 10.69 -3.24
C ASN A 25 3.86 11.35 -4.16
N VAL A 26 2.89 10.60 -4.56
CA VAL A 26 1.87 10.99 -5.53
C VAL A 26 0.50 11.13 -4.89
N ALA A 27 0.10 10.16 -4.09
CA ALA A 27 -1.25 10.07 -3.55
C ALA A 27 -1.57 11.23 -2.60
N MET A 28 -0.58 11.75 -1.87
CA MET A 28 -0.76 12.94 -1.03
C MET A 28 -1.16 14.19 -1.84
N LYS A 29 -0.73 14.30 -3.11
CA LYS A 29 -1.03 15.46 -3.97
C LYS A 29 -2.47 15.43 -4.50
N ILE A 30 -3.06 14.25 -4.61
CA ILE A 30 -4.36 14.01 -5.24
C ILE A 30 -5.47 13.60 -4.26
N ALA A 31 -5.12 13.28 -3.01
CA ALA A 31 -6.09 13.06 -1.93
C ALA A 31 -6.85 14.35 -1.57
N ASP A 32 -8.06 14.21 -1.07
CA ASP A 32 -8.85 15.34 -0.58
C ASP A 32 -8.42 15.72 0.84
N THR A 33 -7.98 16.95 1.00
CA THR A 33 -7.55 17.52 2.28
C THR A 33 -8.54 18.54 2.85
N SER A 34 -9.76 18.62 2.32
CA SER A 34 -10.76 19.65 2.69
C SER A 34 -11.15 19.61 4.17
N PHE A 35 -11.06 18.45 4.82
CA PHE A 35 -11.39 18.30 6.25
C PHE A 35 -10.26 18.69 7.21
N LYS A 36 -9.06 19.04 6.73
CA LYS A 36 -7.91 19.39 7.56
C LYS A 36 -8.22 20.54 8.53
N SER A 37 -8.94 21.56 8.08
CA SER A 37 -9.29 22.71 8.91
C SER A 37 -10.31 22.37 10.02
N GLN A 38 -11.17 21.41 9.79
CA GLN A 38 -12.21 20.99 10.75
C GLN A 38 -11.66 20.06 11.84
N MET A 39 -10.58 19.33 11.52
CA MET A 39 -9.99 18.32 12.42
C MET A 39 -8.65 18.72 13.03
N SER A 40 -8.33 20.00 13.11
CA SER A 40 -7.04 20.45 13.63
C SER A 40 -6.78 20.08 15.11
N PHE A 41 -7.84 19.89 15.91
CA PHE A 41 -7.77 19.61 17.35
C PHE A 41 -8.61 18.40 17.80
N TRP A 42 -9.43 17.83 16.93
CA TRP A 42 -10.37 16.76 17.27
C TRP A 42 -9.90 15.43 16.71
N ASP A 43 -10.13 14.37 17.45
CA ASP A 43 -9.79 13.00 17.05
C ASP A 43 -10.88 12.32 16.21
N THR A 44 -12.12 12.83 16.28
CA THR A 44 -13.27 12.22 15.63
C THR A 44 -14.15 13.26 14.94
N LEU A 45 -14.44 13.04 13.66
CA LEU A 45 -15.43 13.81 12.91
C LEU A 45 -16.61 12.90 12.54
N ASN A 46 -17.81 13.34 12.88
CA ASN A 46 -19.04 12.66 12.52
C ASN A 46 -19.62 13.25 11.22
N ARG A 47 -19.84 12.41 10.22
CA ARG A 47 -20.44 12.79 8.96
C ARG A 47 -21.77 12.06 8.78
N PRO A 48 -22.91 12.78 8.79
CA PRO A 48 -24.20 12.15 8.56
C PRO A 48 -24.31 11.72 7.08
N TYR A 49 -24.72 10.49 6.88
CA TYR A 49 -25.00 9.90 5.58
C TYR A 49 -26.51 9.84 5.37
N ARG A 50 -27.01 10.45 4.29
CA ARG A 50 -28.45 10.51 3.96
C ARG A 50 -28.82 9.37 3.04
N SER A 51 -29.88 8.64 3.39
CA SER A 51 -30.51 7.68 2.49
C SER A 51 -31.29 8.41 1.38
N SER A 52 -31.26 7.87 0.16
CA SER A 52 -32.11 8.36 -0.95
C SER A 52 -33.49 7.73 -0.86
N ASN A 53 -34.52 8.50 -1.15
CA ASN A 53 -35.87 7.97 -1.29
C ASN A 53 -36.13 7.43 -2.70
N ASN A 54 -36.99 6.42 -2.79
CA ASN A 54 -37.50 5.94 -4.06
C ASN A 54 -38.64 6.78 -4.55
N ILE A 55 -38.71 6.98 -5.88
CA ILE A 55 -39.88 7.58 -6.52
C ILE A 55 -41.02 6.55 -6.53
N GLN A 56 -42.18 6.96 -6.08
CA GLN A 56 -43.38 6.13 -6.11
C GLN A 56 -44.34 6.62 -7.20
N ALA A 57 -44.94 5.69 -7.93
CA ALA A 57 -46.01 6.02 -8.88
C ALA A 57 -47.26 6.44 -8.09
N TYR A 58 -47.80 7.58 -8.40
CA TYR A 58 -49.02 8.09 -7.81
C TYR A 58 -50.23 7.78 -8.69
N THR A 59 -51.21 7.10 -8.11
CA THR A 59 -52.53 6.92 -8.75
C THR A 59 -53.53 7.88 -8.11
N ARG A 60 -54.30 8.57 -8.90
CA ARG A 60 -55.28 9.55 -8.43
C ARG A 60 -56.20 8.89 -7.37
N TRP A 61 -56.43 9.60 -6.26
CA TRP A 61 -57.26 9.19 -5.13
C TRP A 61 -56.70 8.03 -4.25
N THR A 62 -55.46 7.61 -4.44
CA THR A 62 -54.79 6.60 -3.59
C THR A 62 -53.96 7.30 -2.53
N ALA A 63 -53.95 6.78 -1.29
CA ALA A 63 -53.10 7.31 -0.23
C ALA A 63 -51.63 7.13 -0.59
N ILE A 64 -50.81 8.15 -0.36
CA ILE A 64 -49.35 8.11 -0.56
C ILE A 64 -48.71 7.40 0.66
N THR A 65 -47.87 6.40 0.44
CA THR A 65 -47.05 5.80 1.48
C THR A 65 -45.86 6.72 1.81
N ILE A 66 -45.83 7.23 3.03
CA ILE A 66 -44.73 8.06 3.50
C ILE A 66 -43.61 7.10 3.97
N ASN A 67 -42.44 7.21 3.36
CA ASN A 67 -41.25 6.45 3.78
C ASN A 67 -40.45 7.29 4.78
N ASP A 68 -40.12 6.72 5.91
CA ASP A 68 -39.23 7.33 6.88
C ASP A 68 -37.81 7.43 6.31
N LYS A 69 -37.15 8.57 6.57
CA LYS A 69 -35.75 8.77 6.26
C LYS A 69 -34.92 8.45 7.47
N THR A 70 -33.99 7.51 7.31
CA THR A 70 -33.00 7.21 8.35
C THR A 70 -31.66 7.78 7.93
N ASP A 71 -31.06 8.57 8.81
CA ASP A 71 -29.68 9.03 8.67
C ASP A 71 -28.76 8.06 9.41
N THR A 72 -27.68 7.64 8.76
CA THR A 72 -26.59 6.89 9.39
C THR A 72 -25.42 7.81 9.60
N ASN A 73 -24.67 7.59 10.68
CA ASN A 73 -23.47 8.36 10.98
C ASN A 73 -22.24 7.59 10.56
N GLU A 74 -21.40 8.22 9.76
CA GLU A 74 -20.08 7.68 9.40
C GLU A 74 -19.00 8.50 10.10
N GLN A 75 -18.15 7.81 10.87
CA GLN A 75 -17.12 8.43 11.68
C GLN A 75 -15.77 8.42 11.00
N LEU A 76 -15.07 9.51 11.21
CA LEU A 76 -13.69 9.77 10.88
C LEU A 76 -12.90 9.78 12.18
N VAL A 77 -12.00 8.82 12.39
CA VAL A 77 -11.19 8.75 13.63
C VAL A 77 -9.70 8.81 13.26
N VAL A 78 -8.98 9.77 13.82
CA VAL A 78 -7.53 9.87 13.63
C VAL A 78 -6.83 8.77 14.44
N ASN A 79 -6.34 7.73 13.77
CA ASN A 79 -5.78 6.55 14.44
C ASN A 79 -4.42 6.10 13.90
N LYS A 80 -3.86 6.79 12.89
CA LYS A 80 -2.57 6.42 12.31
C LYS A 80 -1.48 7.31 12.87
N GLN A 81 -0.60 6.70 13.66
CA GLN A 81 0.52 7.35 14.33
C GLN A 81 1.80 6.61 13.99
N TYR A 82 2.71 7.27 13.30
CA TYR A 82 4.01 6.72 12.98
C TYR A 82 5.10 7.68 13.43
N ALA A 83 6.19 7.12 13.94
CA ALA A 83 7.36 7.86 14.32
C ALA A 83 8.60 7.07 13.97
N ASN A 84 9.63 7.77 13.56
CA ASN A 84 10.97 7.23 13.46
C ASN A 84 11.96 8.14 14.18
N TRP A 85 13.05 7.57 14.64
CA TRP A 85 14.04 8.31 15.41
C TRP A 85 15.43 7.72 15.22
N PHE A 86 16.42 8.57 15.30
CA PHE A 86 17.83 8.20 15.39
C PHE A 86 18.56 9.16 16.32
N TYR A 87 19.74 8.78 16.77
CA TYR A 87 20.57 9.65 17.56
C TYR A 87 21.88 9.93 16.81
N VAL A 88 22.47 11.11 17.06
CA VAL A 88 23.79 11.49 16.57
C VAL A 88 24.61 11.89 17.77
N ASP A 89 25.78 11.27 17.94
CA ASP A 89 26.73 11.62 18.99
C ASP A 89 27.40 12.98 18.65
N ASP A 90 27.64 13.79 19.68
CA ASP A 90 28.23 15.12 19.47
C ASP A 90 29.68 15.03 18.95
N PHE A 91 30.42 13.97 19.30
CA PHE A 91 31.75 13.74 18.76
C PHE A 91 31.70 13.38 17.28
N ASP A 92 30.80 12.48 16.89
CA ASP A 92 30.60 12.10 15.49
C ASP A 92 30.17 13.28 14.65
N ARG A 93 29.33 14.17 15.20
CA ARG A 93 28.90 15.40 14.53
C ARG A 93 30.05 16.37 14.27
N ILE A 94 31.00 16.49 15.20
CA ILE A 94 32.17 17.38 15.07
C ILE A 94 33.23 16.77 14.14
N GLN A 95 33.42 15.46 14.20
CA GLN A 95 34.44 14.75 13.41
C GLN A 95 33.97 14.46 11.97
N SER A 96 32.67 14.42 11.72
CA SER A 96 32.12 14.19 10.39
C SER A 96 32.25 15.44 9.51
N SER A 97 32.75 15.25 8.29
CA SER A 97 32.73 16.28 7.24
C SER A 97 31.34 16.49 6.63
N TYR A 98 30.37 15.65 6.98
CA TYR A 98 29.01 15.65 6.44
C TYR A 98 28.01 16.25 7.43
N ASN A 99 26.96 16.89 6.90
CA ASN A 99 25.82 17.31 7.71
C ASN A 99 24.90 16.11 7.99
N LEU A 100 25.31 15.25 8.94
CA LEU A 100 24.60 14.00 9.26
C LEU A 100 23.13 14.25 9.61
N ILE A 101 22.85 15.28 10.41
CA ILE A 101 21.49 15.61 10.87
C ILE A 101 20.57 15.95 9.70
N ALA A 102 21.05 16.75 8.74
CA ALA A 102 20.24 17.17 7.62
C ALA A 102 20.01 16.03 6.62
N ASN A 103 21.02 15.21 6.36
CA ASN A 103 20.94 14.12 5.40
C ASN A 103 20.05 13.00 5.91
N TYR A 104 20.34 12.46 7.09
CA TYR A 104 19.50 11.40 7.68
C TYR A 104 18.10 11.91 8.04
N GLY A 105 17.96 13.14 8.54
CA GLY A 105 16.65 13.71 8.84
C GLY A 105 15.76 13.83 7.61
N ARG A 106 16.35 14.10 6.43
CA ARG A 106 15.63 14.10 5.15
C ARG A 106 15.16 12.71 4.76
N ASP A 107 16.03 11.71 4.87
CA ASP A 107 15.72 10.33 4.50
C ASP A 107 14.58 9.78 5.39
N GLU A 108 14.64 10.03 6.68
CA GLU A 108 13.59 9.62 7.62
C GLU A 108 12.25 10.34 7.38
N TRP A 109 12.29 11.62 7.01
CA TRP A 109 11.08 12.36 6.61
C TRP A 109 10.41 11.74 5.38
N VAL A 110 11.20 11.33 4.39
CA VAL A 110 10.69 10.70 3.17
C VAL A 110 10.08 9.33 3.46
N LEU A 111 10.67 8.55 4.38
CA LEU A 111 10.10 7.26 4.81
C LEU A 111 8.70 7.43 5.41
N LEU A 112 8.50 8.42 6.28
CA LEU A 112 7.16 8.71 6.85
C LEU A 112 6.18 9.19 5.78
N SER A 113 6.62 10.01 4.84
CA SER A 113 5.79 10.46 3.72
C SER A 113 5.40 9.30 2.81
N ASN A 114 6.32 8.36 2.57
CA ASN A 114 6.03 7.12 1.82
C ASN A 114 4.98 6.26 2.52
N GLN A 115 4.97 6.22 3.86
CA GLN A 115 3.95 5.49 4.61
C GLN A 115 2.56 6.10 4.41
N VAL A 116 2.45 7.43 4.44
CA VAL A 116 1.18 8.13 4.17
C VAL A 116 0.68 7.82 2.75
N ASP A 117 1.58 7.89 1.77
CA ASP A 117 1.24 7.63 0.36
C ASP A 117 0.76 6.17 0.15
N ALA A 118 1.46 5.22 0.76
CA ALA A 118 1.09 3.81 0.72
C ALA A 118 -0.28 3.53 1.37
N ASP A 119 -0.59 4.23 2.46
CA ASP A 119 -1.89 4.10 3.12
C ASP A 119 -3.04 4.70 2.30
N VAL A 120 -2.80 5.81 1.59
CA VAL A 120 -3.80 6.37 0.65
C VAL A 120 -4.04 5.41 -0.51
N LEU A 121 -2.98 4.83 -1.09
CA LEU A 121 -3.09 3.83 -2.15
C LEU A 121 -3.67 2.51 -1.64
N GLY A 122 -3.51 2.19 -0.35
CA GLY A 122 -4.10 1.03 0.31
C GLY A 122 -5.64 1.07 0.41
N GLU A 123 -6.28 2.22 0.19
CA GLU A 123 -7.73 2.36 0.15
C GLU A 123 -8.40 1.67 -1.07
N TYR A 124 -7.64 1.03 -1.93
CA TYR A 124 -8.18 0.26 -3.05
C TYR A 124 -9.19 -0.81 -2.61
N SER A 125 -9.05 -1.35 -1.40
CA SER A 125 -9.97 -2.34 -0.83
C SER A 125 -11.39 -1.80 -0.61
N ASN A 126 -11.53 -0.47 -0.46
CA ASN A 126 -12.80 0.23 -0.29
C ASN A 126 -13.44 0.65 -1.63
N ALA A 127 -12.81 0.34 -2.77
CA ALA A 127 -13.37 0.65 -4.07
C ALA A 127 -14.66 -0.14 -4.33
N THR A 128 -15.73 0.55 -4.70
CA THR A 128 -17.00 -0.12 -5.05
C THR A 128 -16.91 -0.92 -6.35
N SER A 129 -15.98 -0.55 -7.24
CA SER A 129 -15.81 -1.18 -8.54
C SER A 129 -14.39 -1.69 -8.73
N THR A 130 -14.29 -2.93 -9.20
CA THR A 130 -13.01 -3.55 -9.55
C THR A 130 -12.99 -3.90 -11.03
N VAL A 131 -11.90 -3.59 -11.73
CA VAL A 131 -11.62 -4.04 -13.10
C VAL A 131 -10.62 -5.20 -13.00
N ASP A 132 -11.10 -6.38 -13.20
CA ASP A 132 -10.38 -7.66 -13.13
C ASP A 132 -10.39 -8.36 -14.49
N ASP A 133 -9.79 -9.54 -14.57
CA ASP A 133 -9.74 -10.35 -15.80
C ASP A 133 -11.14 -10.67 -16.33
N TRP A 134 -12.13 -10.93 -15.45
CA TRP A 134 -13.54 -11.13 -15.83
C TRP A 134 -14.12 -9.93 -16.59
N THR A 135 -13.72 -8.72 -16.23
CA THR A 135 -14.20 -7.50 -16.89
C THR A 135 -13.81 -7.44 -18.39
N LEU A 136 -12.75 -8.15 -18.75
CA LEU A 136 -12.23 -8.29 -20.14
C LEU A 136 -12.61 -9.62 -20.79
N GLY A 137 -13.42 -10.46 -20.14
CA GLY A 137 -13.88 -11.73 -20.67
C GLY A 137 -13.10 -12.96 -20.19
N GLY A 138 -12.20 -12.81 -19.23
CA GLY A 138 -11.46 -13.90 -18.60
C GLY A 138 -12.14 -14.47 -17.34
N THR A 139 -11.37 -14.83 -16.32
CA THR A 139 -11.84 -15.49 -15.11
C THR A 139 -12.01 -14.52 -13.96
N SER A 140 -13.13 -14.63 -13.23
CA SER A 140 -13.40 -13.80 -12.06
C SER A 140 -12.36 -13.99 -10.96
N GLY A 141 -11.93 -12.88 -10.36
CA GLY A 141 -10.98 -12.88 -9.26
C GLY A 141 -9.52 -13.05 -9.66
N ASN A 142 -9.20 -13.19 -10.94
CA ASN A 142 -7.83 -13.17 -11.45
C ASN A 142 -7.39 -11.74 -11.79
N GLY A 143 -6.09 -11.47 -11.66
CA GLY A 143 -5.48 -10.26 -12.18
C GLY A 143 -5.38 -10.26 -13.69
N ILE A 144 -5.57 -9.10 -14.32
CA ILE A 144 -5.47 -8.95 -15.77
C ILE A 144 -4.01 -9.14 -16.20
N ALA A 145 -3.75 -10.10 -17.08
CA ALA A 145 -2.48 -10.19 -17.77
C ALA A 145 -2.41 -9.05 -18.80
N LEU A 146 -1.67 -7.98 -18.46
CA LEU A 146 -1.54 -6.81 -19.34
C LEU A 146 -0.77 -7.15 -20.62
N THR A 147 -1.28 -6.64 -21.71
CA THR A 147 -0.68 -6.69 -23.05
C THR A 147 -0.91 -5.37 -23.77
N THR A 148 -0.14 -5.11 -24.81
CA THR A 148 -0.35 -3.94 -25.67
C THR A 148 -1.74 -3.89 -26.30
N SER A 149 -2.41 -5.03 -26.47
CA SER A 149 -3.76 -5.11 -27.05
C SER A 149 -4.88 -4.79 -26.08
N ASN A 150 -4.70 -5.06 -24.76
CA ASN A 150 -5.77 -4.90 -23.76
C ASN A 150 -5.62 -3.69 -22.81
N VAL A 151 -4.43 -3.06 -22.74
CA VAL A 151 -4.17 -1.95 -21.83
C VAL A 151 -5.18 -0.79 -21.98
N LEU A 152 -5.56 -0.44 -23.23
CA LEU A 152 -6.58 0.60 -23.47
C LEU A 152 -7.99 0.14 -23.10
N GLN A 153 -8.26 -1.16 -23.12
CA GLN A 153 -9.54 -1.71 -22.68
C GLN A 153 -9.69 -1.57 -21.16
N VAL A 154 -8.61 -1.74 -20.39
CA VAL A 154 -8.61 -1.50 -18.93
C VAL A 154 -9.00 -0.06 -18.62
N LEU A 155 -8.42 0.91 -19.35
CA LEU A 155 -8.74 2.33 -19.21
C LEU A 155 -10.21 2.63 -19.51
N SER A 156 -10.69 2.15 -20.65
CA SER A 156 -12.07 2.37 -21.07
C SER A 156 -13.07 1.69 -20.12
N ALA A 157 -12.73 0.49 -19.62
CA ALA A 157 -13.54 -0.22 -18.62
C ALA A 157 -13.61 0.53 -17.29
N SER A 158 -12.49 1.09 -16.81
CA SER A 158 -12.45 1.90 -15.59
C SER A 158 -13.33 3.16 -15.73
N LYS A 159 -13.19 3.88 -16.83
CA LYS A 159 -14.04 5.04 -17.13
C LYS A 159 -15.53 4.68 -17.21
N ARG A 160 -15.86 3.58 -17.89
CA ARG A 160 -17.22 3.06 -17.98
C ARG A 160 -17.81 2.72 -16.61
N LYS A 161 -17.01 2.15 -15.70
CA LYS A 161 -17.45 1.81 -14.33
C LYS A 161 -17.75 3.08 -13.53
N LEU A 162 -16.92 4.12 -13.60
CA LEU A 162 -17.19 5.42 -12.99
C LEU A 162 -18.47 6.06 -13.56
N ALA A 163 -18.61 6.05 -14.88
CA ALA A 163 -19.82 6.62 -15.55
C ALA A 163 -21.09 5.88 -15.15
N LYS A 164 -21.08 4.54 -15.02
CA LYS A 164 -22.23 3.75 -14.55
C LYS A 164 -22.65 4.10 -13.12
N GLN A 165 -21.76 4.64 -12.32
CA GLN A 165 -22.05 5.09 -10.96
C GLN A 165 -22.44 6.57 -10.87
N ASN A 166 -22.68 7.21 -12.00
CA ASN A 166 -23.02 8.64 -12.12
C ASN A 166 -21.94 9.57 -11.57
N VAL A 167 -20.66 9.16 -11.62
CA VAL A 167 -19.54 9.99 -11.22
C VAL A 167 -19.27 11.03 -12.31
N PRO A 168 -19.17 12.32 -11.97
CA PRO A 168 -18.76 13.35 -12.94
C PRO A 168 -17.39 13.02 -13.53
N ILE A 169 -17.24 13.27 -14.84
CA ILE A 169 -16.02 12.94 -15.61
C ILE A 169 -14.92 14.02 -15.52
N SER A 170 -15.09 15.01 -14.65
CA SER A 170 -14.08 16.03 -14.37
C SER A 170 -13.14 15.58 -13.24
N ASP A 171 -11.90 16.05 -13.27
CA ASP A 171 -10.87 15.82 -12.23
C ASP A 171 -10.65 14.33 -11.92
N LEU A 172 -10.50 13.56 -12.98
CA LEU A 172 -10.18 12.15 -12.88
C LEU A 172 -8.66 11.96 -12.81
N PHE A 173 -8.24 11.12 -11.87
CA PHE A 173 -6.84 10.75 -11.65
C PHE A 173 -6.63 9.26 -11.84
N TRP A 174 -5.41 8.94 -12.19
CA TRP A 174 -5.00 7.57 -12.41
C TRP A 174 -3.60 7.36 -11.83
N VAL A 175 -3.49 6.47 -10.88
CA VAL A 175 -2.19 6.06 -10.32
C VAL A 175 -1.90 4.65 -10.77
N ILE A 176 -0.81 4.50 -11.49
CA ILE A 176 -0.39 3.25 -12.12
C ILE A 176 0.95 2.78 -11.63
N SER A 177 1.16 1.47 -11.71
CA SER A 177 2.45 0.84 -11.51
C SER A 177 3.37 1.07 -12.71
N PRO A 178 4.70 0.96 -12.53
CA PRO A 178 5.66 1.06 -13.63
C PRO A 178 5.44 0.03 -14.74
N GLU A 179 4.99 -1.18 -14.42
CA GLU A 179 4.66 -2.21 -15.42
C GLU A 179 3.49 -1.79 -16.32
N PHE A 180 2.47 -1.18 -15.71
CA PHE A 180 1.35 -0.67 -16.49
C PHE A 180 1.80 0.45 -17.42
N GLU A 181 2.65 1.35 -16.94
CA GLU A 181 3.21 2.45 -17.72
C GLU A 181 4.01 1.92 -18.91
N ASP A 182 4.88 0.91 -18.70
CA ASP A 182 5.72 0.34 -19.74
C ASP A 182 4.87 -0.23 -20.91
N ILE A 183 3.86 -1.04 -20.60
CA ILE A 183 2.97 -1.61 -21.63
C ILE A 183 2.16 -0.52 -22.32
N LEU A 184 1.79 0.55 -21.61
CA LEU A 184 1.09 1.68 -22.19
C LEU A 184 1.98 2.44 -23.18
N ILE A 185 3.25 2.65 -22.85
CA ILE A 185 4.25 3.25 -23.74
C ILE A 185 4.45 2.38 -24.98
N GLN A 186 4.61 1.06 -24.81
CA GLN A 186 4.75 0.13 -25.92
C GLN A 186 3.53 0.16 -26.86
N GLN A 187 2.32 0.21 -26.30
CA GLN A 187 1.09 0.35 -27.07
C GLN A 187 1.05 1.66 -27.86
N GLN A 188 1.51 2.75 -27.27
CA GLN A 188 1.54 4.05 -27.94
C GLN A 188 2.61 4.11 -29.01
N ALA A 189 3.81 3.56 -28.74
CA ALA A 189 4.89 3.48 -29.72
C ALA A 189 4.51 2.68 -30.97
N ALA A 190 3.63 1.68 -30.82
CA ALA A 190 3.10 0.88 -31.95
C ALA A 190 2.10 1.66 -32.83
N ARG A 191 1.60 2.82 -32.39
CA ARG A 191 0.69 3.67 -33.17
C ARG A 191 1.48 4.69 -33.98
N ASN A 192 1.77 4.34 -35.23
CA ASN A 192 2.50 5.19 -36.19
C ASN A 192 1.64 6.35 -36.69
N THR A 193 1.41 7.40 -35.84
CA THR A 193 0.72 8.62 -36.26
C THR A 193 1.54 9.85 -35.87
N TRP A 194 1.67 10.81 -36.77
CA TRP A 194 2.46 12.04 -36.62
C TRP A 194 2.08 12.84 -35.33
N MET A 195 0.86 12.69 -34.82
CA MET A 195 0.41 13.31 -33.59
C MET A 195 1.07 12.71 -32.35
N TRP A 196 1.60 11.49 -32.45
CA TRP A 196 2.31 10.80 -31.38
C TRP A 196 3.79 11.14 -31.31
N ASP A 197 4.40 11.63 -32.39
CA ASP A 197 5.77 12.14 -32.37
C ASP A 197 5.92 13.35 -31.45
N TRP A 198 4.86 14.11 -31.26
CA TRP A 198 4.83 15.23 -30.33
C TRP A 198 4.76 14.78 -28.86
N PHE A 199 4.01 13.71 -28.58
CA PHE A 199 3.91 13.10 -27.25
C PHE A 199 5.16 12.31 -26.85
N ASN A 200 5.80 11.64 -27.78
CA ASN A 200 7.02 10.86 -27.55
C ASN A 200 8.24 11.72 -27.21
N LYS A 201 8.22 13.03 -27.50
CA LYS A 201 9.35 13.91 -27.30
C LYS A 201 9.69 14.15 -25.84
N ASP A 202 8.71 14.06 -24.94
CA ASP A 202 8.88 14.33 -23.51
C ASP A 202 8.68 13.10 -22.59
N TRP A 203 8.39 11.91 -23.15
CA TRP A 203 8.15 10.64 -22.42
C TRP A 203 7.12 10.75 -21.27
N ALA A 204 6.34 11.83 -21.23
CA ALA A 204 5.35 12.11 -20.21
C ALA A 204 3.95 11.88 -20.76
N ILE A 205 3.30 10.79 -20.32
CA ILE A 205 1.87 10.57 -20.56
C ILE A 205 1.13 11.34 -19.48
N MET A 206 0.76 12.60 -19.77
CA MET A 206 0.14 13.45 -18.77
C MET A 206 -1.37 13.31 -18.68
N ASP A 207 -2.07 13.20 -19.81
CA ASP A 207 -3.54 13.11 -19.84
C ASP A 207 -3.99 12.11 -20.92
N LEU A 208 -4.66 11.03 -20.50
CA LEU A 208 -5.21 10.04 -21.43
C LEU A 208 -6.67 9.74 -21.09
N TYR A 209 -7.56 9.79 -22.07
CA TYR A 209 -9.00 9.57 -21.90
C TYR A 209 -9.69 10.46 -20.83
N GLY A 210 -9.08 11.62 -20.49
CA GLY A 210 -9.55 12.53 -19.45
C GLY A 210 -9.14 12.18 -18.03
N PHE A 211 -8.17 11.26 -17.88
CA PHE A 211 -7.47 10.98 -16.63
C PHE A 211 -6.10 11.65 -16.64
N ARG A 212 -5.74 12.30 -15.53
CA ARG A 212 -4.36 12.69 -15.25
C ARG A 212 -3.60 11.50 -14.72
N LEU A 213 -2.51 11.18 -15.38
CA LEU A 213 -1.68 10.05 -15.07
C LEU A 213 -0.64 10.39 -14.00
N TYR A 214 -0.50 9.51 -13.03
CA TYR A 214 0.56 9.52 -12.04
C TYR A 214 1.18 8.14 -11.93
N ARG A 215 2.52 8.07 -11.96
CA ARG A 215 3.26 6.84 -11.70
C ARG A 215 3.60 6.75 -10.23
N SER A 216 3.42 5.58 -9.63
CA SER A 216 3.86 5.31 -8.26
C SER A 216 4.42 3.90 -8.13
N ASN A 217 5.55 3.79 -7.43
CA ASN A 217 6.13 2.51 -7.02
C ASN A 217 5.51 2.00 -5.69
N GLN A 218 4.50 2.70 -5.16
CA GLN A 218 3.86 2.39 -3.88
C GLN A 218 2.45 1.81 -4.05
N THR A 219 2.06 1.47 -5.28
CA THR A 219 0.81 0.73 -5.50
C THR A 219 0.87 -0.60 -4.76
N ALA A 220 -0.23 -0.95 -4.07
CA ALA A 220 -0.24 -2.16 -3.26
C ALA A 220 -0.17 -3.43 -4.13
N GLY A 221 0.59 -4.41 -3.67
CA GLY A 221 0.60 -5.77 -4.22
C GLY A 221 -0.18 -6.72 -3.32
N SER A 222 -0.85 -7.71 -3.87
CA SER A 222 -1.49 -8.77 -3.11
C SER A 222 -1.21 -10.15 -3.69
N ALA A 223 -1.18 -11.16 -2.82
CA ALA A 223 -1.07 -12.57 -3.21
C ALA A 223 -2.03 -13.42 -2.39
N ILE A 224 -2.52 -14.51 -2.96
CA ILE A 224 -3.40 -15.44 -2.29
C ILE A 224 -2.67 -16.78 -2.16
N LEU A 225 -2.50 -17.22 -0.91
CA LEU A 225 -2.06 -18.56 -0.54
C LEU A 225 -3.28 -19.47 -0.46
N ALA A 226 -3.31 -20.53 -1.25
CA ALA A 226 -4.19 -21.66 -1.00
C ALA A 226 -3.53 -22.54 0.08
N LEU A 227 -4.23 -22.81 1.16
CA LEU A 227 -3.78 -23.67 2.25
C LEU A 227 -4.99 -24.48 2.70
N ALA A 228 -5.26 -25.57 2.00
CA ALA A 228 -6.42 -26.44 2.21
C ALA A 228 -6.08 -27.65 3.06
N THR A 229 -4.82 -28.06 3.08
CA THR A 229 -4.32 -29.19 3.88
C THR A 229 -3.41 -28.70 5.02
N GLN A 230 -3.18 -29.56 6.00
CA GLN A 230 -2.36 -29.22 7.15
C GLN A 230 -0.88 -29.24 6.74
N PRO A 231 -0.12 -28.15 6.93
CA PRO A 231 1.31 -28.14 6.68
C PRO A 231 2.05 -29.18 7.52
N THR A 232 3.17 -29.68 7.01
CA THR A 232 4.04 -30.60 7.72
C THR A 232 5.05 -29.84 8.56
N ASN A 233 5.55 -30.48 9.62
CA ASN A 233 6.59 -29.86 10.44
C ASN A 233 7.87 -29.63 9.62
N GLY A 234 8.30 -28.38 9.57
CA GLY A 234 9.45 -27.92 8.78
C GLY A 234 9.09 -27.27 7.44
N ASP A 235 7.83 -27.33 7.01
CA ASP A 235 7.37 -26.59 5.84
C ASP A 235 7.60 -25.08 6.04
N THR A 236 7.94 -24.38 4.97
CA THR A 236 8.22 -22.95 5.03
C THR A 236 7.37 -22.14 4.07
N LEU A 237 7.13 -20.89 4.46
CA LEU A 237 6.44 -19.90 3.67
C LEU A 237 7.24 -18.61 3.71
N THR A 238 7.65 -18.09 2.55
CA THR A 238 8.38 -16.82 2.47
C THR A 238 7.48 -15.73 1.92
N ILE A 239 7.44 -14.61 2.62
CA ILE A 239 6.74 -13.38 2.21
C ILE A 239 7.78 -12.27 2.21
N GLN A 240 8.08 -11.72 1.05
CA GLN A 240 9.17 -10.77 0.85
C GLN A 240 10.52 -11.38 1.31
N TRP A 241 11.11 -10.83 2.36
CA TRP A 241 12.38 -11.26 2.94
C TRP A 241 12.23 -12.15 4.20
N VAL A 242 10.97 -12.46 4.56
CA VAL A 242 10.66 -13.15 5.82
C VAL A 242 10.18 -14.56 5.55
N THR A 243 10.87 -15.53 6.14
CA THR A 243 10.49 -16.95 6.04
C THR A 243 9.84 -17.39 7.35
N PHE A 244 8.60 -17.81 7.27
CA PHE A 244 7.85 -18.45 8.35
C PHE A 244 8.04 -19.96 8.27
N THR A 245 8.18 -20.62 9.42
CA THR A 245 8.33 -22.09 9.50
C THR A 245 7.16 -22.68 10.28
N PHE A 246 6.49 -23.63 9.70
CA PHE A 246 5.45 -24.39 10.39
C PHE A 246 6.06 -25.46 11.28
N VAL A 247 5.68 -25.47 12.56
CA VAL A 247 6.26 -26.36 13.57
C VAL A 247 5.18 -27.08 14.38
N SER A 248 5.43 -28.35 14.71
CA SER A 248 4.54 -29.13 15.59
C SER A 248 4.66 -28.72 17.06
N SER A 249 5.74 -28.05 17.44
CA SER A 249 5.99 -27.48 18.78
C SER A 249 6.62 -26.12 18.63
N ILE A 250 6.02 -25.08 19.27
CA ILE A 250 6.35 -23.68 18.96
C ILE A 250 7.77 -23.27 19.30
N GLY A 251 8.38 -23.83 20.33
CA GLY A 251 9.75 -23.47 20.73
C GLY A 251 9.93 -21.97 21.03
N THR A 252 11.15 -21.48 20.82
CA THR A 252 11.52 -20.05 21.03
C THR A 252 12.08 -19.38 19.78
N THR A 253 12.11 -20.10 18.65
CA THR A 253 12.65 -19.55 17.40
C THR A 253 11.67 -18.57 16.79
N ALA A 254 12.15 -17.36 16.49
CA ALA A 254 11.35 -16.36 15.77
C ALA A 254 10.85 -16.92 14.43
N TRP A 255 9.72 -16.44 13.96
CA TRP A 255 9.06 -16.83 12.70
C TRP A 255 8.35 -18.18 12.73
N ASN A 256 8.38 -18.89 13.85
CA ASN A 256 7.66 -20.14 13.98
C ASN A 256 6.16 -19.92 14.09
N VAL A 257 5.39 -20.72 13.35
CA VAL A 257 3.93 -20.80 13.39
C VAL A 257 3.56 -22.21 13.83
N LEU A 258 2.78 -22.34 14.90
CA LEU A 258 2.33 -23.64 15.39
C LEU A 258 1.33 -24.24 14.40
N ILE A 259 1.54 -25.51 14.07
CA ILE A 259 0.57 -26.34 13.37
C ILE A 259 -0.56 -26.65 14.35
N GLY A 260 -1.74 -26.08 14.10
CA GLY A 260 -2.90 -26.20 14.98
C GLY A 260 -3.61 -27.55 14.87
N ALA A 261 -4.76 -27.66 15.53
CA ALA A 261 -5.57 -28.89 15.51
C ALA A 261 -6.16 -29.21 14.11
N ASN A 262 -6.33 -28.18 13.28
CA ASN A 262 -6.75 -28.27 11.89
C ASN A 262 -6.14 -27.14 11.06
N VAL A 263 -6.31 -27.20 9.75
CA VAL A 263 -5.75 -26.21 8.81
C VAL A 263 -6.29 -24.80 9.06
N ASP A 264 -7.55 -24.63 9.45
CA ASP A 264 -8.13 -23.32 9.72
C ASP A 264 -7.45 -22.62 10.90
N VAL A 265 -7.15 -23.40 11.97
CA VAL A 265 -6.41 -22.88 13.14
C VAL A 265 -4.97 -22.53 12.75
N THR A 266 -4.32 -23.36 11.94
CA THR A 266 -2.96 -23.09 11.45
C THR A 266 -2.90 -21.83 10.59
N ARG A 267 -3.85 -21.67 9.67
CA ARG A 267 -3.98 -20.49 8.82
C ARG A 267 -4.28 -19.22 9.65
N ALA A 268 -5.16 -19.33 10.65
CA ALA A 268 -5.44 -18.24 11.57
C ALA A 268 -4.20 -17.82 12.37
N SER A 269 -3.38 -18.77 12.84
CA SER A 269 -2.12 -18.49 13.54
C SER A 269 -1.11 -17.78 12.64
N LEU A 270 -0.98 -18.20 11.38
CA LEU A 270 -0.13 -17.53 10.39
C LEU A 270 -0.59 -16.07 10.17
N VAL A 271 -1.89 -15.86 9.92
CA VAL A 271 -2.46 -14.53 9.70
C VAL A 271 -2.31 -13.64 10.95
N ALA A 272 -2.49 -14.20 12.14
CA ALA A 272 -2.28 -13.47 13.40
C ALA A 272 -0.82 -13.00 13.55
N LEU A 273 0.17 -13.86 13.23
CA LEU A 273 1.58 -13.50 13.27
C LEU A 273 1.94 -12.43 12.23
N ILE A 274 1.36 -12.49 11.03
CA ILE A 274 1.57 -11.46 9.99
C ILE A 274 1.01 -10.11 10.45
N ASN A 275 -0.17 -10.08 11.04
CA ASN A 275 -0.84 -8.83 11.44
C ASN A 275 -0.31 -8.27 12.77
N ASP A 276 0.15 -9.13 13.68
CA ASP A 276 0.81 -8.72 14.92
C ASP A 276 2.13 -9.49 15.12
N PRO A 277 3.19 -9.09 14.40
CA PRO A 277 4.49 -9.74 14.49
C PRO A 277 5.26 -9.42 15.79
N SER A 278 4.66 -8.66 16.70
CA SER A 278 5.28 -8.28 17.97
C SER A 278 4.93 -9.20 19.12
N THR A 279 3.86 -9.96 19.00
CA THR A 279 3.33 -10.77 20.08
C THR A 279 3.82 -12.21 20.00
N THR A 280 4.38 -12.70 21.11
CA THR A 280 4.65 -14.13 21.33
C THR A 280 3.47 -14.74 22.07
N SER A 281 2.93 -15.82 21.55
CA SER A 281 1.84 -16.59 22.13
C SER A 281 2.12 -18.08 22.12
N SER A 282 1.15 -18.89 22.55
CA SER A 282 1.25 -20.35 22.44
C SER A 282 1.24 -20.88 21.00
N THR A 283 0.88 -20.04 20.02
CA THR A 283 0.75 -20.42 18.60
C THR A 283 1.75 -19.75 17.69
N GLN A 284 2.51 -18.77 18.18
CA GLN A 284 3.43 -17.97 17.37
C GLN A 284 4.57 -17.39 18.21
N VAL A 285 5.72 -17.16 17.60
CA VAL A 285 6.85 -16.45 18.19
C VAL A 285 7.06 -15.13 17.46
N ALA A 286 7.18 -14.05 18.22
CA ALA A 286 7.40 -12.70 17.70
C ALA A 286 8.63 -12.64 16.78
N LEU A 287 8.57 -11.75 15.79
CA LEU A 287 9.65 -11.51 14.85
C LEU A 287 10.84 -10.77 15.50
N ALA A 288 12.02 -10.90 14.92
CA ALA A 288 13.17 -10.10 15.29
C ALA A 288 12.88 -8.59 15.09
N THR A 289 13.44 -7.73 15.94
CA THR A 289 13.06 -6.30 16.03
C THR A 289 13.13 -5.56 14.68
N ASN A 290 14.18 -5.78 13.89
CA ASN A 290 14.34 -5.08 12.60
C ASN A 290 13.27 -5.48 11.57
N ASP A 291 12.96 -6.76 11.52
CA ASP A 291 11.99 -7.29 10.55
C ASP A 291 10.57 -7.02 10.99
N LYS A 292 10.32 -7.11 12.29
CA LYS A 292 9.06 -6.74 12.92
C LYS A 292 8.62 -5.33 12.52
N ASN A 293 9.47 -4.32 12.68
CA ASN A 293 9.12 -2.94 12.40
C ASN A 293 8.80 -2.72 10.92
N LYS A 294 9.54 -3.36 10.02
CA LYS A 294 9.26 -3.30 8.59
C LYS A 294 7.96 -4.01 8.23
N PHE A 295 7.70 -5.17 8.86
CA PHE A 295 6.54 -5.99 8.54
C PHE A 295 5.23 -5.35 9.00
N ILE A 296 5.17 -4.82 10.24
CA ILE A 296 3.99 -4.09 10.78
C ILE A 296 3.58 -2.93 9.88
N ALA A 297 4.56 -2.21 9.33
CA ALA A 297 4.27 -1.02 8.55
C ALA A 297 3.68 -1.33 7.17
N CYS A 298 3.99 -2.48 6.56
CA CYS A 298 3.73 -2.70 5.15
C CYS A 298 3.00 -3.99 4.78
N VAL A 299 2.92 -4.99 5.65
CA VAL A 299 2.26 -6.26 5.35
C VAL A 299 1.02 -6.45 6.21
N THR A 300 -0.05 -6.87 5.59
CA THR A 300 -1.28 -7.29 6.28
C THR A 300 -1.83 -8.56 5.65
N ALA A 301 -2.53 -9.37 6.42
CA ALA A 301 -3.14 -10.60 5.92
C ALA A 301 -4.58 -10.75 6.38
N THR A 302 -5.37 -11.44 5.58
CA THR A 302 -6.75 -11.83 5.90
C THR A 302 -6.94 -13.32 5.67
N ASN A 303 -7.75 -13.95 6.52
CA ASN A 303 -8.07 -15.37 6.43
C ASN A 303 -9.47 -15.56 5.86
N ASP A 304 -9.62 -16.51 4.94
CA ASP A 304 -10.92 -16.97 4.45
C ASP A 304 -11.02 -18.50 4.64
N ASN A 305 -11.75 -18.91 5.67
CA ASN A 305 -11.96 -20.33 5.99
C ASN A 305 -12.88 -21.03 4.99
N THR A 306 -13.75 -20.29 4.30
CA THR A 306 -14.65 -20.88 3.30
C THR A 306 -13.91 -21.23 2.02
N ALA A 307 -13.02 -20.35 1.60
CA ALA A 307 -12.20 -20.56 0.41
C ALA A 307 -10.90 -21.31 0.69
N ASN A 308 -10.57 -21.63 1.94
CA ASN A 308 -9.29 -22.21 2.38
C ASN A 308 -8.08 -21.40 1.93
N THR A 309 -8.17 -20.07 2.05
CA THR A 309 -7.12 -19.18 1.57
C THR A 309 -6.69 -18.15 2.61
N ALA A 310 -5.45 -17.70 2.50
CA ALA A 310 -4.94 -16.50 3.16
C ALA A 310 -4.53 -15.49 2.10
N THR A 311 -5.09 -14.29 2.18
CA THR A 311 -4.71 -13.17 1.30
C THR A 311 -3.72 -12.28 2.03
N VAL A 312 -2.55 -12.07 1.43
CA VAL A 312 -1.49 -11.20 1.93
C VAL A 312 -1.43 -9.96 1.07
N ILE A 313 -1.33 -8.79 1.69
CA ILE A 313 -1.25 -7.49 1.06
C ILE A 313 0.04 -6.82 1.48
N TYR A 314 0.81 -6.33 0.50
CA TYR A 314 2.01 -5.54 0.71
C TYR A 314 1.79 -4.12 0.18
N LYS A 315 1.89 -3.12 1.06
CA LYS A 315 1.52 -1.74 0.76
C LYS A 315 2.65 -0.89 0.17
N TRP A 316 3.91 -1.29 0.36
CA TRP A 316 5.05 -0.44 0.02
C TRP A 316 5.62 -0.66 -1.37
N ALA A 317 5.17 -1.68 -2.09
CA ALA A 317 5.60 -1.91 -3.45
C ALA A 317 4.55 -2.70 -4.22
N TRP A 318 4.50 -2.48 -5.51
CA TRP A 318 3.63 -3.16 -6.45
C TRP A 318 3.96 -4.65 -6.64
N VAL A 319 5.18 -5.07 -6.28
CA VAL A 319 5.60 -6.48 -6.31
C VAL A 319 5.59 -7.07 -4.92
N LEU A 320 4.77 -8.07 -4.71
CA LEU A 320 4.80 -8.95 -3.55
C LEU A 320 5.52 -10.24 -3.94
N THR A 321 6.76 -10.41 -3.46
CA THR A 321 7.51 -11.64 -3.67
C THR A 321 7.09 -12.68 -2.64
N VAL A 322 6.66 -13.84 -3.12
CA VAL A 322 6.24 -14.96 -2.28
C VAL A 322 6.82 -16.26 -2.80
N SER A 323 7.18 -17.15 -1.89
CA SER A 323 7.58 -18.52 -2.19
C SER A 323 7.17 -19.45 -1.06
N GLU A 324 7.16 -20.74 -1.30
CA GLU A 324 6.79 -21.75 -0.32
C GLU A 324 7.55 -23.07 -0.57
N THR A 325 7.60 -23.89 0.46
CA THR A 325 8.11 -25.27 0.41
C THR A 325 7.12 -26.20 1.12
N LEU A 326 5.83 -26.08 0.78
CA LEU A 326 4.77 -26.89 1.38
C LEU A 326 4.83 -28.32 0.83
N THR A 327 4.64 -29.29 1.70
CA THR A 327 4.70 -30.73 1.33
C THR A 327 3.54 -31.12 0.40
N ASP A 328 2.37 -30.50 0.57
CA ASP A 328 1.24 -30.74 -0.33
C ASP A 328 1.31 -29.77 -1.52
N TRP A 329 1.43 -30.31 -2.72
CA TRP A 329 1.53 -29.56 -3.97
C TRP A 329 0.26 -28.76 -4.34
N THR A 330 -0.88 -29.04 -3.69
CA THR A 330 -2.12 -28.27 -3.88
C THR A 330 -2.16 -27.00 -3.03
N ASP A 331 -1.34 -26.95 -1.98
CA ASP A 331 -1.17 -25.79 -1.12
C ASP A 331 -0.03 -24.92 -1.68
N THR A 332 -0.37 -23.84 -2.32
CA THR A 332 0.60 -23.01 -3.03
C THR A 332 0.13 -21.57 -3.20
N TRP A 333 1.06 -20.70 -3.52
CA TRP A 333 0.74 -19.35 -3.98
C TRP A 333 0.14 -19.40 -5.38
N THR A 334 -1.07 -18.90 -5.51
CA THR A 334 -1.75 -18.88 -6.81
C THR A 334 -1.21 -17.74 -7.67
N ALA A 335 -0.35 -18.03 -8.64
CA ALA A 335 0.32 -17.04 -9.49
C ALA A 335 -0.64 -16.08 -10.23
N VAL A 336 -1.80 -16.56 -10.69
CA VAL A 336 -2.81 -15.72 -11.37
C VAL A 336 -3.54 -14.77 -10.41
N LYS A 337 -3.41 -14.99 -9.10
CA LYS A 337 -3.97 -14.16 -8.04
C LYS A 337 -2.91 -13.30 -7.34
N GLN A 338 -1.69 -13.26 -7.84
CA GLN A 338 -0.72 -12.23 -7.50
C GLN A 338 -1.07 -10.97 -8.29
N LYS A 339 -1.47 -9.92 -7.61
CA LYS A 339 -2.07 -8.74 -8.21
C LYS A 339 -1.38 -7.47 -7.77
N GLN A 340 -1.36 -6.52 -8.69
CA GLN A 340 -1.08 -5.11 -8.42
C GLN A 340 -2.38 -4.34 -8.49
N HIS A 341 -2.55 -3.38 -7.59
CA HIS A 341 -3.74 -2.56 -7.49
C HIS A 341 -3.46 -1.17 -8.06
N ASN A 342 -3.97 -0.91 -9.25
CA ASN A 342 -3.88 0.38 -9.91
C ASN A 342 -5.19 1.14 -9.70
N LEU A 343 -5.11 2.39 -9.25
CA LEU A 343 -6.26 3.14 -8.81
C LEU A 343 -6.68 4.21 -9.80
N PHE A 344 -7.98 4.23 -10.08
CA PHE A 344 -8.64 5.26 -10.86
C PHE A 344 -9.67 5.93 -9.98
N TRP A 345 -9.58 7.24 -9.80
CA TRP A 345 -10.55 7.96 -8.98
C TRP A 345 -10.77 9.41 -9.41
N ARG A 346 -11.86 9.96 -8.91
CA ARG A 346 -12.11 11.39 -8.96
C ARG A 346 -11.56 12.06 -7.70
N LYS A 347 -11.06 13.30 -7.81
CA LYS A 347 -10.67 14.10 -6.65
C LYS A 347 -11.80 14.13 -5.61
N GLY A 348 -11.48 13.80 -4.38
CA GLY A 348 -12.47 13.69 -3.30
C GLY A 348 -12.88 12.26 -2.95
N ALA A 349 -12.48 11.23 -3.71
CA ALA A 349 -12.81 9.85 -3.37
C ALA A 349 -12.11 9.38 -2.08
N VAL A 350 -10.84 9.72 -1.93
CA VAL A 350 -10.02 9.38 -0.77
C VAL A 350 -9.70 10.64 0.01
N VAL A 351 -10.04 10.66 1.28
CA VAL A 351 -9.78 11.78 2.21
C VAL A 351 -8.52 11.49 3.00
N LEU A 352 -7.63 12.47 3.02
CA LEU A 352 -6.44 12.50 3.86
C LEU A 352 -6.51 13.69 4.80
N VAL A 353 -6.51 13.43 6.10
CA VAL A 353 -6.39 14.48 7.13
C VAL A 353 -5.09 14.29 7.87
N MET A 354 -4.19 15.26 7.77
CA MET A 354 -2.94 15.30 8.49
C MET A 354 -3.03 16.36 9.60
N GLN A 355 -2.99 15.91 10.86
CA GLN A 355 -2.92 16.80 12.02
C GLN A 355 -1.48 17.24 12.28
N SER A 356 -0.52 16.35 12.07
CA SER A 356 0.90 16.69 12.11
C SER A 356 1.58 16.20 10.84
N GLU A 357 2.22 17.12 10.15
CA GLU A 357 3.10 16.80 9.03
C GLU A 357 4.44 16.28 9.55
N PRO A 358 5.11 15.37 8.83
CA PRO A 358 6.44 14.92 9.23
C PRO A 358 7.39 16.12 9.32
N ARG A 359 7.95 16.34 10.50
CA ARG A 359 8.94 17.40 10.73
C ARG A 359 10.02 16.90 11.65
N PRO A 360 11.30 17.04 11.32
CA PRO A 360 12.38 16.67 12.20
C PRO A 360 12.39 17.57 13.45
N GLN A 361 12.33 16.96 14.61
CA GLN A 361 12.50 17.63 15.89
C GLN A 361 13.81 17.19 16.50
N ILE A 362 14.68 18.15 16.77
CA ILE A 362 15.97 17.92 17.41
C ILE A 362 15.78 18.10 18.91
N LYS A 363 16.02 17.06 19.69
CA LYS A 363 15.96 17.10 21.17
C LYS A 363 17.29 16.69 21.77
N GLN A 364 17.89 17.58 22.51
CA GLN A 364 19.06 17.25 23.31
C GLN A 364 18.63 16.40 24.50
N VAL A 365 19.35 15.32 24.77
CA VAL A 365 19.09 14.45 25.89
C VAL A 365 19.84 15.00 27.11
N PRO A 366 19.16 15.29 28.24
CA PRO A 366 19.84 15.72 29.46
C PRO A 366 20.91 14.71 29.87
N ASP A 367 22.07 15.20 30.30
CA ASP A 367 23.21 14.41 30.80
C ASP A 367 23.82 13.44 29.76
N LYS A 368 23.60 13.66 28.47
CA LYS A 368 24.14 12.83 27.37
C LYS A 368 24.80 13.71 26.29
N LEU A 369 25.86 13.21 25.69
CA LEU A 369 26.58 13.85 24.59
C LEU A 369 26.04 13.40 23.23
N TRP A 370 24.72 13.33 23.11
CA TRP A 370 24.05 13.06 21.83
C TRP A 370 22.74 13.81 21.68
N VAL A 371 22.34 13.95 20.45
CA VAL A 371 21.10 14.60 20.03
C VAL A 371 20.18 13.55 19.42
N ASN A 372 18.94 13.48 19.91
CA ASN A 372 17.90 12.69 19.29
C ASN A 372 17.20 13.50 18.21
N ILE A 373 17.08 12.92 17.03
CA ILE A 373 16.27 13.41 15.93
C ILE A 373 15.01 12.55 15.89
N LEU A 374 13.87 13.20 16.09
CA LEU A 374 12.55 12.57 16.15
C LEU A 374 11.72 13.10 15.00
N ASN A 375 11.21 12.20 14.16
CA ASN A 375 10.21 12.51 13.15
C ASN A 375 8.93 11.77 13.51
N TRP A 376 7.80 12.41 13.41
CA TRP A 376 6.52 11.78 13.67
C TRP A 376 5.43 12.39 12.79
N VAL A 377 4.42 11.60 12.49
CA VAL A 377 3.26 11.98 11.71
C VAL A 377 2.01 11.45 12.38
N LEU A 378 0.99 12.29 12.41
CA LEU A 378 -0.34 11.94 12.88
C LEU A 378 -1.34 12.27 11.78
N TYR A 379 -1.99 11.24 11.25
CA TYR A 379 -2.90 11.41 10.14
C TYR A 379 -3.97 10.34 10.13
N TRP A 380 -4.84 10.49 9.17
CA TRP A 380 -5.89 9.57 8.90
C TRP A 380 -6.25 9.56 7.41
N VAL A 381 -6.61 8.37 6.91
CA VAL A 381 -7.04 8.12 5.53
C VAL A 381 -8.33 7.33 5.55
N LYS A 382 -9.31 7.73 4.76
CA LYS A 382 -10.55 6.97 4.56
C LYS A 382 -11.23 7.31 3.23
N THR A 383 -11.85 6.31 2.68
CA THR A 383 -12.85 6.43 1.63
C THR A 383 -14.23 6.31 2.27
N PHE A 384 -15.05 7.36 2.19
CA PHE A 384 -16.43 7.30 2.68
C PHE A 384 -17.29 6.39 1.81
N ALA A 385 -18.30 5.76 2.39
CA ALA A 385 -19.16 4.79 1.70
C ALA A 385 -19.86 5.36 0.45
N ASP A 386 -20.29 6.62 0.50
CA ASP A 386 -20.89 7.31 -0.65
C ASP A 386 -19.84 7.73 -1.70
N TRP A 387 -18.57 7.95 -1.28
CA TRP A 387 -17.46 8.33 -2.16
C TRP A 387 -16.71 7.12 -2.74
N ALA A 388 -16.87 5.95 -2.14
CA ALA A 388 -16.32 4.69 -2.66
C ALA A 388 -16.73 4.42 -4.13
N LYS A 389 -17.86 4.95 -4.56
CA LYS A 389 -18.32 4.91 -5.96
C LYS A 389 -17.40 5.65 -6.93
N GLN A 390 -16.63 6.63 -6.43
CA GLN A 390 -15.70 7.43 -7.21
C GLN A 390 -14.33 6.78 -7.34
N LEU A 391 -14.15 5.60 -6.75
CA LEU A 391 -12.90 4.83 -6.75
C LEU A 391 -13.10 3.53 -7.52
N VAL A 392 -12.17 3.23 -8.43
CA VAL A 392 -12.11 1.98 -9.20
C VAL A 392 -10.73 1.38 -9.02
N ASN A 393 -10.68 0.12 -8.61
CA ASN A 393 -9.47 -0.66 -8.51
C ASN A 393 -9.27 -1.49 -9.78
N ALA A 394 -8.16 -1.32 -10.49
CA ALA A 394 -7.78 -2.19 -11.58
C ALA A 394 -6.73 -3.19 -11.10
N GLU A 395 -7.11 -4.45 -11.10
CA GLU A 395 -6.29 -5.57 -10.65
C GLU A 395 -5.49 -6.14 -11.81
N ILE A 396 -4.20 -5.92 -11.79
CA ILE A 396 -3.30 -6.39 -12.82
C ILE A 396 -2.47 -7.54 -12.25
N LYS A 397 -2.27 -8.59 -13.05
CA LYS A 397 -1.40 -9.67 -12.66
C LYS A 397 0.02 -9.14 -12.48
N SER A 398 0.60 -9.36 -11.30
CA SER A 398 2.01 -9.08 -11.08
C SER A 398 2.87 -10.04 -11.89
N SER A 399 3.83 -9.52 -12.65
CA SER A 399 4.88 -10.35 -13.22
C SER A 399 5.97 -10.52 -12.15
N ALA A 400 6.31 -11.76 -11.81
CA ALA A 400 7.54 -12.01 -11.05
C ALA A 400 8.72 -11.75 -11.99
N TYR A 401 9.58 -10.81 -11.61
CA TYR A 401 10.91 -10.64 -12.24
C TYR A 401 11.85 -11.71 -11.72
#